data_919b22ee40ebda50d9ad0939ec89df7d
#
_entry.id   919b22ee40ebda50d9ad0939ec89df7d
#
_cell.length_a   1.000
_cell.length_b   1.000
_cell.length_c   1.000
_cell.angle_alpha   90.00
_cell.angle_beta   90.00
_cell.angle_gamma   90.00
#
_symmetry.space_group_name_H-M   'P 1'
#
loop_
_entity.id
_entity.type
_entity.pdbx_description
1 polymer ?
#
loop_
_entity_poly.entity_id
_entity_poly.type
_entity_poly.pdbx_seq_one_letter_code
_entity_poly.pdbx_strand_id
1 'polypeptide(L)'
;MTTTSRAEQRSNLFRFIQAVFNPLSKTILRSPLHGVMSRKLLLITFTGRKSGKELTTPISYVRQGDTLLLAVGGSWWKNLRGGATVWLRLQGKQRTAVTEVVTDEEAMSEVYQIILAQNPTQGRFMGIKASPDGKPNTNDLRQAIERGTAVVKVHLKAGVAIQ
;
A
#
# COMPACT_ATOMS: atom_id res chain seq x y z
N MET A 1 -29.80 -20.67 -2.86
CA MET A 1 -28.59 -20.13 -3.56
C MET A 1 -28.28 -18.77 -2.94
N THR A 2 -27.40 -18.76 -2.00
CA THR A 2 -26.97 -17.54 -1.30
C THR A 2 -25.81 -16.92 -2.08
N THR A 3 -26.10 -15.90 -2.84
CA THR A 3 -25.11 -14.99 -3.39
C THR A 3 -24.53 -14.18 -2.23
N THR A 4 -23.54 -14.74 -1.57
CA THR A 4 -22.72 -13.97 -0.62
C THR A 4 -22.04 -12.87 -1.42
N SER A 5 -22.42 -11.63 -1.17
CA SER A 5 -21.96 -10.51 -1.99
C SER A 5 -20.45 -10.41 -1.91
N ARG A 6 -19.80 -10.18 -3.04
CA ARG A 6 -18.33 -9.95 -3.15
C ARG A 6 -17.85 -8.85 -2.20
N ALA A 7 -18.72 -7.99 -1.73
CA ALA A 7 -18.44 -6.95 -0.75
C ALA A 7 -18.24 -7.49 0.67
N GLU A 8 -19.01 -8.48 1.09
CA GLU A 8 -18.85 -9.13 2.39
C GLU A 8 -17.58 -9.98 2.46
N GLN A 9 -17.25 -10.67 1.37
CA GLN A 9 -16.00 -11.44 1.29
C GLN A 9 -14.74 -10.53 1.38
N ARG A 10 -14.81 -9.31 0.81
CA ARG A 10 -13.74 -8.31 0.88
C ARG A 10 -13.62 -7.69 2.27
N SER A 11 -14.74 -7.43 2.94
CA SER A 11 -14.73 -6.87 4.29
C SER A 11 -14.19 -7.89 5.31
N ASN A 12 -14.53 -9.16 5.13
CA ASN A 12 -14.05 -10.23 5.99
C ASN A 12 -12.57 -10.54 5.77
N LEU A 13 -12.09 -10.48 4.53
CA LEU A 13 -10.66 -10.61 4.22
C LEU A 13 -9.85 -9.45 4.81
N PHE A 14 -10.38 -8.23 4.72
CA PHE A 14 -9.73 -7.04 5.27
C PHE A 14 -9.69 -7.07 6.81
N ARG A 15 -10.78 -7.50 7.45
CA ARG A 15 -10.83 -7.71 8.90
C ARG A 15 -9.94 -8.88 9.36
N PHE A 16 -9.86 -9.94 8.57
CA PHE A 16 -8.96 -11.06 8.83
C PHE A 16 -7.50 -10.65 8.70
N ILE A 17 -7.15 -9.88 7.67
CA ILE A 17 -5.82 -9.31 7.51
C ILE A 17 -5.49 -8.39 8.69
N GLN A 18 -6.41 -7.53 9.14
CA GLN A 18 -6.21 -6.68 10.31
C GLN A 18 -6.08 -7.50 11.61
N ALA A 19 -6.88 -8.53 11.79
CA ALA A 19 -6.87 -9.35 13.01
C ALA A 19 -5.64 -10.25 13.11
N VAL A 20 -5.20 -10.83 12.00
CA VAL A 20 -4.01 -11.70 11.94
C VAL A 20 -2.72 -10.88 11.97
N PHE A 21 -2.76 -9.64 11.47
CA PHE A 21 -1.56 -8.81 11.36
C PHE A 21 -1.23 -7.99 12.63
N ASN A 22 -2.12 -7.90 13.61
CA ASN A 22 -1.83 -7.05 14.76
C ASN A 22 -0.82 -7.60 15.78
N PRO A 23 -0.81 -8.87 16.21
CA PRO A 23 0.29 -9.38 17.05
C PRO A 23 1.26 -10.32 16.34
N LEU A 24 0.81 -11.12 15.38
CA LEU A 24 1.65 -12.15 14.74
C LEU A 24 2.62 -11.57 13.70
N SER A 25 2.26 -10.49 13.05
CA SER A 25 3.10 -9.89 12.02
C SER A 25 4.35 -9.20 12.58
N LYS A 26 4.28 -8.68 13.81
CA LYS A 26 5.49 -8.18 14.49
C LYS A 26 6.49 -9.32 14.75
N THR A 27 6.00 -10.51 15.01
CA THR A 27 6.81 -11.70 15.28
C THR A 27 7.31 -12.37 14.00
N ILE A 28 6.47 -12.46 12.96
CA ILE A 28 6.84 -13.05 11.66
C ILE A 28 7.84 -12.16 10.92
N LEU A 29 7.71 -10.83 11.00
CA LEU A 29 8.65 -9.90 10.37
C LEU A 29 9.98 -9.78 11.12
N ARG A 30 10.06 -10.30 12.34
CA ARG A 30 11.31 -10.49 13.09
C ARG A 30 11.95 -11.85 12.87
N SER A 31 11.27 -12.78 12.20
CA SER A 31 11.75 -14.14 11.93
C SER A 31 12.55 -14.22 10.62
N PRO A 32 13.40 -15.26 10.43
CA PRO A 32 14.15 -15.45 9.17
C PRO A 32 13.27 -15.60 7.91
N LEU A 33 11.98 -15.92 8.08
CA LEU A 33 11.00 -16.03 7.00
C LEU A 33 10.64 -14.66 6.39
N HIS A 34 11.02 -13.55 7.03
CA HIS A 34 10.79 -12.20 6.48
C HIS A 34 11.51 -11.94 5.16
N GLY A 35 12.59 -12.66 4.85
CA GLY A 35 13.34 -12.50 3.61
C GLY A 35 12.52 -12.79 2.34
N VAL A 36 11.56 -13.71 2.42
CA VAL A 36 10.70 -14.06 1.29
C VAL A 36 9.50 -13.11 1.17
N MET A 37 8.93 -12.70 2.30
CA MET A 37 7.77 -11.79 2.32
C MET A 37 8.16 -10.32 2.17
N SER A 38 9.32 -9.92 2.66
CA SER A 38 9.74 -8.51 2.70
C SER A 38 10.15 -7.94 1.34
N ARG A 39 10.33 -8.76 0.31
CA ARG A 39 10.60 -8.27 -1.04
C ARG A 39 9.40 -7.57 -1.70
N LYS A 40 8.19 -7.88 -1.23
CA LYS A 40 6.94 -7.33 -1.77
C LYS A 40 6.10 -6.58 -0.73
N LEU A 41 6.41 -6.72 0.54
CA LEU A 41 5.69 -6.11 1.64
C LEU A 41 6.63 -5.27 2.50
N LEU A 42 6.13 -4.15 2.99
CA LEU A 42 6.77 -3.33 4.00
C LEU A 42 5.80 -3.06 5.15
N LEU A 43 6.32 -2.65 6.29
CA LEU A 43 5.52 -2.03 7.35
C LEU A 43 5.68 -0.53 7.26
N ILE A 44 4.57 0.18 7.20
CA ILE A 44 4.53 1.64 7.30
C ILE A 44 3.92 2.04 8.63
N THR A 45 4.63 2.89 9.36
CA THR A 45 4.16 3.50 10.61
C THR A 45 3.95 4.99 10.41
N PHE A 46 2.79 5.47 10.73
CA PHE A 46 2.38 6.85 10.58
C PHE A 46 1.54 7.32 11.76
N THR A 47 1.39 8.62 11.93
CA THR A 47 0.56 9.21 12.98
C THR A 47 -0.86 9.46 12.46
N GLY A 48 -1.84 8.95 13.18
CA GLY A 48 -3.25 9.21 12.90
C GLY A 48 -3.58 10.70 13.11
N ARG A 49 -4.08 11.37 12.06
CA ARG A 49 -4.35 12.81 12.09
C ARG A 49 -5.43 13.24 13.08
N LYS A 50 -6.35 12.34 13.42
CA LYS A 50 -7.43 12.59 14.38
C LYS A 50 -7.09 12.14 15.79
N SER A 51 -6.42 11.00 15.92
CA SER A 51 -6.14 10.38 17.22
C SER A 51 -4.78 10.75 17.79
N GLY A 52 -3.83 11.23 16.97
CA GLY A 52 -2.44 11.42 17.35
C GLY A 52 -1.68 10.12 17.66
N LYS A 53 -2.31 8.97 17.50
CA LYS A 53 -1.70 7.66 17.77
C LYS A 53 -0.88 7.18 16.59
N GLU A 54 0.20 6.47 16.88
CA GLU A 54 0.95 5.76 15.86
C GLU A 54 0.20 4.51 15.42
N LEU A 55 0.07 4.36 14.11
CA LEU A 55 -0.57 3.24 13.45
C LEU A 55 0.45 2.57 12.54
N THR A 56 0.54 1.25 12.61
CA THR A 56 1.42 0.46 11.76
C THR A 56 0.59 -0.51 10.93
N THR A 57 0.82 -0.53 9.63
CA THR A 57 0.14 -1.44 8.70
C THR A 57 1.11 -2.04 7.71
N PRO A 58 0.94 -3.34 7.37
CA PRO A 58 1.66 -3.93 6.26
C PRO A 58 1.04 -3.49 4.93
N ILE A 59 1.86 -3.26 3.93
CA ILE A 59 1.40 -2.92 2.59
C ILE A 59 2.39 -3.43 1.55
N SER A 60 1.87 -3.85 0.40
CA SER A 60 2.71 -4.18 -0.74
C SER A 60 3.19 -2.92 -1.45
N TYR A 61 4.36 -3.00 -2.03
CA TYR A 61 4.99 -1.87 -2.70
C TYR A 61 5.66 -2.30 -4.00
N VAL A 62 5.83 -1.32 -4.87
CA VAL A 62 6.68 -1.39 -6.06
C VAL A 62 7.77 -0.34 -5.91
N ARG A 63 9.01 -0.73 -6.17
CA ARG A 63 10.15 0.18 -6.03
C ARG A 63 10.52 0.80 -7.36
N GLN A 64 10.69 2.11 -7.36
CA GLN A 64 11.21 2.90 -8.47
C GLN A 64 12.32 3.82 -7.94
N GLY A 65 13.57 3.39 -8.06
CA GLY A 65 14.70 4.12 -7.47
C GLY A 65 14.58 4.27 -5.96
N ASP A 66 14.58 5.49 -5.46
CA ASP A 66 14.38 5.82 -4.04
C ASP A 66 12.92 6.12 -3.67
N THR A 67 11.99 5.86 -4.59
CA THR A 67 10.57 6.01 -4.37
C THR A 67 9.89 4.66 -4.31
N LEU A 68 9.02 4.46 -3.33
CA LEU A 68 8.15 3.30 -3.23
C LEU A 68 6.73 3.72 -3.65
N LEU A 69 6.09 2.90 -4.47
CA LEU A 69 4.75 3.14 -4.97
C LEU A 69 3.78 2.21 -4.24
N LEU A 70 2.79 2.78 -3.57
CA LEU A 70 1.79 2.07 -2.80
C LEU A 70 0.41 2.30 -3.41
N ALA A 71 -0.32 1.22 -3.69
CA ALA A 71 -1.74 1.29 -3.99
C ALA A 71 -2.52 1.11 -2.69
N VAL A 72 -3.26 2.12 -2.27
CA VAL A 72 -3.89 2.18 -0.96
C VAL A 72 -5.40 2.21 -1.09
N GLY A 73 -6.06 1.19 -0.53
CA GLY A 73 -7.52 1.16 -0.40
C GLY A 73 -7.97 1.70 0.97
N GLY A 74 -9.24 2.08 1.04
CA GLY A 74 -9.81 2.66 2.25
C GLY A 74 -9.44 4.12 2.45
N SER A 75 -9.56 4.61 3.67
CA SER A 75 -9.39 6.04 3.97
C SER A 75 -8.13 6.40 4.75
N TRP A 76 -7.34 5.41 5.14
CA TRP A 76 -6.18 5.65 6.01
C TRP A 76 -5.06 6.47 5.33
N TRP A 77 -4.99 6.46 4.00
CA TRP A 77 -4.06 7.29 3.23
C TRP A 77 -4.23 8.79 3.48
N LYS A 78 -5.40 9.20 3.97
CA LYS A 78 -5.67 10.60 4.34
C LYS A 78 -4.73 11.10 5.45
N ASN A 79 -4.20 10.19 6.27
CA ASN A 79 -3.19 10.52 7.28
C ASN A 79 -1.81 10.82 6.68
N LEU A 80 -1.60 10.48 5.41
CA LEU A 80 -0.33 10.64 4.70
C LEU A 80 -0.26 11.89 3.83
N ARG A 81 -1.31 12.71 3.85
CA ARG A 81 -1.37 13.96 3.10
C ARG A 81 -0.40 15.01 3.64
N GLY A 82 -0.01 15.95 2.77
CA GLY A 82 0.74 17.13 3.16
C GLY A 82 2.23 16.86 3.44
N GLY A 83 2.80 15.85 2.80
CA GLY A 83 4.20 15.52 2.99
C GLY A 83 4.50 14.93 4.38
N ALA A 84 3.64 14.01 4.84
CA ALA A 84 3.79 13.38 6.14
C ALA A 84 5.10 12.58 6.23
N THR A 85 5.78 12.70 7.36
CA THR A 85 6.93 11.84 7.68
C THR A 85 6.42 10.50 8.20
N VAL A 86 6.96 9.41 7.66
CA VAL A 86 6.61 8.06 8.04
C VAL A 86 7.87 7.24 8.35
N TRP A 87 7.69 6.20 9.12
CA TRP A 87 8.73 5.21 9.40
C TRP A 87 8.39 3.92 8.66
N LEU A 88 9.38 3.36 8.02
CA LEU A 88 9.25 2.13 7.25
C LEU A 88 10.12 1.04 7.85
N ARG A 89 9.60 -0.17 7.85
CA ARG A 89 10.43 -1.36 7.94
C ARG A 89 10.45 -2.03 6.58
N LEU A 90 11.55 -1.84 5.88
CA LEU A 90 11.77 -2.29 4.51
C LEU A 90 12.91 -3.29 4.50
N GLN A 91 12.62 -4.53 4.12
CA GLN A 91 13.61 -5.61 4.06
C GLN A 91 14.46 -5.74 5.35
N GLY A 92 13.78 -5.68 6.49
CA GLY A 92 14.41 -5.77 7.82
C GLY A 92 15.10 -4.51 8.32
N LYS A 93 15.19 -3.46 7.50
CA LYS A 93 15.83 -2.18 7.86
C LYS A 93 14.79 -1.11 8.16
N GLN A 94 15.05 -0.30 9.17
CA GLN A 94 14.25 0.88 9.44
C GLN A 94 14.68 2.04 8.54
N ARG A 95 13.72 2.71 7.94
CA ARG A 95 13.93 3.87 7.06
C ARG A 95 12.91 4.94 7.40
N THR A 96 13.31 6.18 7.24
CA THR A 96 12.41 7.33 7.29
C THR A 96 12.10 7.78 5.87
N ALA A 97 10.88 8.22 5.65
CA ALA A 97 10.42 8.65 4.34
C ALA A 97 9.40 9.79 4.45
N VAL A 98 9.18 10.46 3.34
CA VAL A 98 8.13 11.48 3.18
C VAL A 98 7.13 10.97 2.15
N THR A 99 5.85 11.15 2.43
CA THR A 99 4.77 10.68 1.57
C THR A 99 4.23 11.77 0.67
N GLU A 100 3.79 11.38 -0.52
CA GLU A 100 3.06 12.19 -1.49
C GLU A 100 1.83 11.41 -1.91
N VAL A 101 0.65 11.94 -1.62
CA VAL A 101 -0.62 11.30 -1.97
C VAL A 101 -1.08 11.77 -3.34
N VAL A 102 -1.37 10.82 -4.22
CA VAL A 102 -1.86 11.05 -5.58
C VAL A 102 -3.30 10.56 -5.69
N THR A 103 -4.22 11.47 -5.98
CA THR A 103 -5.66 11.20 -6.13
C THR A 103 -6.20 11.60 -7.51
N ASP A 104 -5.43 12.31 -8.31
CA ASP A 104 -5.76 12.66 -9.68
C ASP A 104 -5.75 11.42 -10.59
N GLU A 105 -6.79 11.28 -11.42
CA GLU A 105 -6.98 10.09 -12.28
C GLU A 105 -5.82 9.88 -13.24
N GLU A 106 -5.37 10.95 -13.92
CA GLU A 106 -4.28 10.87 -14.90
C GLU A 106 -2.95 10.48 -14.23
N ALA A 107 -2.61 11.15 -13.15
CA ALA A 107 -1.41 10.86 -12.37
C ALA A 107 -1.46 9.45 -11.75
N MET A 108 -2.61 9.01 -11.26
CA MET A 108 -2.81 7.65 -10.78
C MET A 108 -2.64 6.62 -11.90
N SER A 109 -3.14 6.91 -13.10
CA SER A 109 -2.99 6.03 -14.26
C SER A 109 -1.51 5.78 -14.60
N GLU A 110 -0.71 6.82 -14.58
CA GLU A 110 0.75 6.70 -14.82
C GLU A 110 1.43 5.82 -13.78
N VAL A 111 1.11 6.01 -12.51
CA VAL A 111 1.70 5.21 -11.42
C VAL A 111 1.21 3.76 -11.49
N TYR A 112 -0.06 3.53 -11.75
CA TYR A 112 -0.61 2.18 -11.89
C TYR A 112 -0.01 1.43 -13.07
N GLN A 113 0.34 2.10 -14.15
CA GLN A 113 1.05 1.47 -15.27
C GLN A 113 2.38 0.84 -14.80
N ILE A 114 3.11 1.53 -13.96
CA ILE A 114 4.36 1.03 -13.37
C ILE A 114 4.07 -0.13 -12.40
N ILE A 115 3.07 0.02 -11.55
CA ILE A 115 2.68 -1.01 -10.58
C ILE A 115 2.27 -2.30 -11.28
N LEU A 116 1.41 -2.21 -12.30
CA LEU A 116 0.92 -3.37 -13.05
C LEU A 116 2.02 -4.09 -13.82
N ALA A 117 3.01 -3.35 -14.33
CA ALA A 117 4.14 -3.92 -15.03
C ALA A 117 5.04 -4.74 -14.08
N GLN A 118 5.25 -4.29 -12.86
CA GLN A 118 6.14 -4.94 -11.89
C GLN A 118 5.42 -5.91 -10.95
N ASN A 119 4.16 -5.64 -10.63
CA ASN A 119 3.37 -6.46 -9.71
C ASN A 119 1.90 -6.55 -10.15
N PRO A 120 1.58 -7.37 -11.15
CA PRO A 120 0.21 -7.53 -11.65
C PRO A 120 -0.78 -7.98 -10.56
N THR A 121 -0.32 -8.70 -9.56
CA THR A 121 -1.14 -9.19 -8.45
C THR A 121 -1.71 -8.03 -7.62
N GLN A 122 -0.95 -6.96 -7.44
CA GLN A 122 -1.40 -5.77 -6.73
C GLN A 122 -2.58 -5.10 -7.45
N GLY A 123 -2.53 -5.02 -8.78
CA GLY A 123 -3.64 -4.54 -9.58
C GLY A 123 -4.90 -5.38 -9.42
N ARG A 124 -4.76 -6.69 -9.48
CA ARG A 124 -5.89 -7.63 -9.28
C ARG A 124 -6.52 -7.48 -7.90
N PHE A 125 -5.70 -7.31 -6.88
CA PHE A 125 -6.18 -7.11 -5.51
C PHE A 125 -7.01 -5.83 -5.38
N MET A 126 -6.62 -4.77 -6.08
CA MET A 126 -7.34 -3.48 -6.12
C MET A 126 -8.49 -3.47 -7.12
N GLY A 127 -8.67 -4.53 -7.90
CA GLY A 127 -9.72 -4.64 -8.93
C GLY A 127 -9.42 -3.84 -10.20
N ILE A 128 -8.16 -3.55 -10.45
CA ILE A 128 -7.69 -2.80 -11.62
C ILE A 128 -6.91 -3.74 -12.54
N LYS A 129 -7.43 -3.95 -13.74
CA LYS A 129 -6.81 -4.77 -14.78
C LYS A 129 -5.95 -3.92 -15.70
N ALA A 130 -4.91 -4.52 -16.25
CA ALA A 130 -4.16 -3.90 -17.34
C ALA A 130 -4.94 -4.02 -18.66
N SER A 131 -4.97 -2.94 -19.43
CA SER A 131 -5.38 -2.93 -20.82
C SER A 131 -4.27 -3.48 -21.73
N PRO A 132 -4.56 -3.82 -23.00
CA PRO A 132 -3.55 -4.37 -23.92
C PRO A 132 -2.31 -3.48 -24.11
N ASP A 133 -2.44 -2.17 -23.92
CA ASP A 133 -1.35 -1.20 -23.98
C ASP A 133 -0.51 -1.09 -22.68
N GLY A 134 -0.83 -1.90 -21.68
CA GLY A 134 -0.17 -1.89 -20.38
C GLY A 134 -0.67 -0.85 -19.39
N LYS A 135 -1.56 0.04 -19.81
CA LYS A 135 -2.19 1.03 -18.93
C LYS A 135 -3.29 0.38 -18.06
N PRO A 136 -3.62 0.94 -16.92
CA PRO A 136 -4.78 0.46 -16.16
C PRO A 136 -6.06 0.67 -16.97
N ASN A 137 -6.99 -0.29 -16.86
CA ASN A 137 -8.32 -0.11 -17.45
C ASN A 137 -8.99 1.13 -16.84
N THR A 138 -9.45 2.05 -17.68
CA THR A 138 -9.98 3.34 -17.26
C THR A 138 -11.21 3.20 -16.36
N ASN A 139 -12.13 2.30 -16.69
CA ASN A 139 -13.33 2.08 -15.90
C ASN A 139 -12.99 1.47 -14.52
N ASP A 140 -12.09 0.50 -14.50
CA ASP A 140 -11.64 -0.10 -13.24
C ASP A 140 -10.96 0.93 -12.34
N LEU A 141 -10.13 1.81 -12.91
CA LEU A 141 -9.45 2.87 -12.17
C LEU A 141 -10.44 3.88 -11.59
N ARG A 142 -11.40 4.34 -12.38
CA ARG A 142 -12.46 5.26 -11.91
C ARG A 142 -13.26 4.67 -10.77
N GLN A 143 -13.69 3.42 -10.90
CA GLN A 143 -14.41 2.71 -9.85
C GLN A 143 -13.56 2.54 -8.58
N ALA A 144 -12.27 2.32 -8.72
CA ALA A 144 -11.35 2.25 -7.58
C ALA A 144 -11.23 3.61 -6.87
N ILE A 145 -11.12 4.69 -7.62
CA ILE A 145 -11.09 6.07 -7.09
C ILE A 145 -12.40 6.39 -6.34
N GLU A 146 -13.55 6.04 -6.92
CA GLU A 146 -14.85 6.22 -6.27
C GLU A 146 -14.98 5.43 -4.97
N ARG A 147 -14.35 4.26 -4.87
CA ARG A 147 -14.27 3.47 -3.63
C ARG A 147 -13.27 4.00 -2.61
N GLY A 148 -12.55 5.08 -2.93
CA GLY A 148 -11.58 5.71 -2.05
C GLY A 148 -10.14 5.21 -2.20
N THR A 149 -9.81 4.54 -3.30
CA THR A 149 -8.43 4.14 -3.59
C THR A 149 -7.58 5.36 -3.95
N ALA A 150 -6.37 5.40 -3.42
CA ALA A 150 -5.34 6.38 -3.77
C ALA A 150 -4.01 5.70 -4.03
N VAL A 151 -3.10 6.42 -4.66
CA VAL A 151 -1.69 6.03 -4.74
C VAL A 151 -0.89 6.90 -3.78
N VAL A 152 0.04 6.30 -3.08
CA VAL A 152 1.00 7.02 -2.24
C VAL A 152 2.39 6.75 -2.75
N LYS A 153 3.10 7.80 -3.11
CA LYS A 153 4.54 7.76 -3.36
C LYS A 153 5.25 7.99 -2.05
N VAL A 154 6.16 7.10 -1.73
CA VAL A 154 6.95 7.16 -0.49
C VAL A 154 8.39 7.42 -0.87
N HIS A 155 8.84 8.64 -0.63
CA HIS A 155 10.19 9.09 -0.96
C HIS A 155 11.12 8.78 0.21
N LEU A 156 12.03 7.81 0.01
CA LEU A 156 13.02 7.44 1.02
C LEU A 156 13.97 8.61 1.25
N LYS A 157 14.16 8.99 2.51
CA LYS A 157 15.20 9.97 2.86
C LYS A 157 16.58 9.31 2.68
N ALA A 158 17.52 10.04 2.09
CA ALA A 158 18.92 9.64 2.00
C ALA A 158 19.43 9.38 3.42
N GLY A 159 19.78 8.12 3.70
CA GLY A 159 19.70 7.71 4.96
C GLY A 159 20.80 7.43 5.87
N VAL A 160 20.76 7.88 7.06
CA VAL A 160 21.37 7.25 8.20
C VAL A 160 20.55 6.01 8.54
N ALA A 161 21.07 4.81 8.28
CA ALA A 161 20.55 3.61 8.91
C ALA A 161 20.78 3.79 10.41
N ILE A 162 19.73 4.04 11.15
CA ILE A 162 19.79 3.99 12.61
C ILE A 162 20.01 2.52 12.94
N GLN A 163 21.21 2.22 13.40
CA GLN A 163 21.59 0.90 13.90
C GLN A 163 20.79 0.55 15.15
#